data_ba48e53de3361d496c0e7ca2f6b207ea
#
_entry.id   ba48e53de3361d496c0e7ca2f6b207ea
#
_cell.length_a   1.000
_cell.length_b   1.000
_cell.length_c   1.000
_cell.angle_alpha   90.00
_cell.angle_beta   90.00
_cell.angle_gamma   90.00
#
_symmetry.space_group_name_H-M   'P 1'
#
loop_
_entity.id
_entity.type
_entity.pdbx_description
1 polymer ?
#
loop_
_entity_poly.entity_id
_entity_poly.type
_entity_poly.pdbx_seq_one_letter_code
_entity_poly.pdbx_strand_id
1 'polypeptide(L)'
;MPGFKRMRGWARRLSGRVSPARKIAFDLLLELRRKPDLHSDHLLRSKPVEALSDLDKNLATTLLMGVLRWQLVLQQRIRDALTKSKGHLADPVQVSLELGALQLLLLDRIPARAAIFESVELVRHSGNEYAVGLVNAVLRKLAQTQKLGPADAVAAHPQWMVDRWVKAFGLDTATAICRYDQLPPQEDEPSAFVVRARHRVQDEGSQLIAELAGRGTEILDCCAAPGGKTAILAERNPTASITACDISPARLKTMQVLLGRRPNIHFRVLDATQLPFQNQFDLVLCDAPCSGTGTLARNPEIKHRITPEDFQRHHDRQLRLLISAMRALREGGRLIYSTCSLDPEENESVVAEALQQEKDFRLLPWRDKIKALENDGTLHPGAAERLFPNNATDHYLRTSPGLYPGDGFFAACLIRE
;
A
#
# COMPACT_ATOMS: atom_id res chain seq x y z
N MET A 1 -39.11 -19.50 -35.08
CA MET A 1 -38.59 -18.20 -34.59
C MET A 1 -38.99 -17.95 -33.14
N PRO A 2 -38.19 -18.39 -32.09
CA PRO A 2 -38.46 -18.08 -30.69
C PRO A 2 -37.37 -17.19 -30.05
N GLY A 3 -36.57 -16.41 -30.81
CA GLY A 3 -35.44 -15.65 -30.25
C GLY A 3 -35.75 -14.21 -29.77
N PHE A 4 -36.82 -13.56 -30.19
CA PHE A 4 -37.03 -12.12 -29.98
C PHE A 4 -37.79 -11.76 -28.70
N LYS A 5 -38.46 -12.70 -28.04
CA LYS A 5 -39.23 -12.42 -26.79
C LYS A 5 -38.37 -12.40 -25.52
N ARG A 6 -37.18 -13.06 -25.48
CA ARG A 6 -36.30 -13.09 -24.30
C ARG A 6 -35.51 -11.79 -24.10
N MET A 7 -35.20 -11.03 -25.15
CA MET A 7 -34.48 -9.75 -25.05
C MET A 7 -35.29 -8.60 -24.48
N ARG A 8 -36.64 -8.62 -24.65
CA ARG A 8 -37.54 -7.58 -24.13
C ARG A 8 -37.75 -7.69 -22.60
N GLY A 9 -37.60 -8.86 -22.02
CA GLY A 9 -37.68 -9.09 -20.56
C GLY A 9 -36.47 -8.60 -19.79
N TRP A 10 -35.28 -8.57 -20.41
CA TRP A 10 -34.03 -8.06 -19.82
C TRP A 10 -34.03 -6.52 -19.81
N ALA A 11 -34.48 -5.88 -20.86
CA ALA A 11 -34.56 -4.43 -20.96
C ALA A 11 -35.55 -3.79 -19.95
N ARG A 12 -36.58 -4.52 -19.52
CA ARG A 12 -37.57 -4.03 -18.51
C ARG A 12 -37.05 -4.16 -17.06
N ARG A 13 -36.05 -4.99 -16.76
CA ARG A 13 -35.44 -5.09 -15.41
C ARG A 13 -34.33 -4.06 -15.15
N LEU A 14 -33.91 -3.33 -16.17
CA LEU A 14 -32.88 -2.29 -16.07
C LEU A 14 -33.45 -0.87 -15.88
N SER A 15 -34.77 -0.70 -15.75
CA SER A 15 -35.37 0.62 -15.52
C SER A 15 -35.16 1.02 -14.04
N GLY A 16 -34.12 1.83 -13.78
CA GLY A 16 -34.00 2.62 -12.56
C GLY A 16 -33.16 2.04 -11.40
N ARG A 17 -32.43 0.94 -11.57
CA ARG A 17 -31.61 0.40 -10.48
C ARG A 17 -30.13 0.34 -10.87
N VAL A 18 -29.31 1.12 -10.14
CA VAL A 18 -27.85 0.96 -10.14
C VAL A 18 -27.49 -0.37 -9.46
N SER A 19 -26.51 -1.11 -10.01
CA SER A 19 -26.03 -2.34 -9.38
C SER A 19 -25.40 -2.06 -8.01
N PRO A 20 -25.57 -2.96 -7.01
CA PRO A 20 -25.03 -2.76 -5.67
C PRO A 20 -23.53 -2.46 -5.65
N ALA A 21 -22.75 -3.17 -6.46
CA ALA A 21 -21.29 -2.98 -6.56
C ALA A 21 -20.92 -1.55 -6.99
N ARG A 22 -21.58 -1.01 -8.02
CA ARG A 22 -21.30 0.36 -8.51
C ARG A 22 -21.75 1.43 -7.54
N LYS A 23 -22.91 1.21 -6.89
CA LYS A 23 -23.42 2.14 -5.87
C LYS A 23 -22.45 2.22 -4.69
N ILE A 24 -21.98 1.09 -4.19
CA ILE A 24 -21.01 1.03 -3.09
C ILE A 24 -19.68 1.67 -3.51
N ALA A 25 -19.10 1.31 -4.66
CA ALA A 25 -17.87 1.94 -5.14
C ALA A 25 -18.01 3.48 -5.25
N PHE A 26 -19.14 3.95 -5.73
CA PHE A 26 -19.44 5.38 -5.80
C PHE A 26 -19.46 6.05 -4.43
N ASP A 27 -20.16 5.45 -3.46
CA ASP A 27 -20.28 5.99 -2.10
C ASP A 27 -18.92 6.01 -1.39
N LEU A 28 -18.12 4.95 -1.54
CA LEU A 28 -16.78 4.86 -0.96
C LEU A 28 -15.80 5.89 -1.57
N LEU A 29 -15.84 6.12 -2.88
CA LEU A 29 -15.04 7.17 -3.53
C LEU A 29 -15.42 8.56 -3.04
N LEU A 30 -16.71 8.83 -2.84
CA LEU A 30 -17.18 10.08 -2.24
C LEU A 30 -16.72 10.24 -0.79
N GLU A 31 -16.73 9.15 -0.02
CA GLU A 31 -16.27 9.18 1.36
C GLU A 31 -14.76 9.46 1.46
N LEU A 32 -13.93 8.84 0.61
CA LEU A 32 -12.49 9.10 0.51
C LEU A 32 -12.17 10.56 0.17
N ARG A 33 -12.97 11.21 -0.69
CA ARG A 33 -12.80 12.63 -1.01
C ARG A 33 -13.14 13.55 0.15
N ARG A 34 -14.14 13.17 0.96
CA ARG A 34 -14.57 13.95 2.13
C ARG A 34 -13.66 13.79 3.33
N LYS A 35 -12.99 12.63 3.45
CA LYS A 35 -12.16 12.26 4.60
C LYS A 35 -10.76 11.84 4.11
N PRO A 36 -9.83 12.78 3.98
CA PRO A 36 -8.48 12.49 3.45
C PRO A 36 -7.69 11.45 4.25
N ASP A 37 -7.96 11.33 5.56
CA ASP A 37 -7.25 10.38 6.44
C ASP A 37 -7.76 8.93 6.33
N LEU A 38 -8.83 8.71 5.57
CA LEU A 38 -9.45 7.39 5.46
C LEU A 38 -8.70 6.53 4.42
N HIS A 39 -8.40 5.28 4.75
CA HIS A 39 -7.73 4.35 3.85
C HIS A 39 -8.73 3.46 3.10
N SER A 40 -8.44 3.16 1.84
CA SER A 40 -9.26 2.31 0.97
C SER A 40 -9.43 0.90 1.56
N ASP A 41 -8.36 0.31 2.14
CA ASP A 41 -8.38 -0.99 2.81
C ASP A 41 -9.41 -1.04 3.97
N HIS A 42 -9.47 0.02 4.78
CA HIS A 42 -10.45 0.12 5.86
C HIS A 42 -11.90 0.17 5.32
N LEU A 43 -12.11 0.89 4.23
CA LEU A 43 -13.42 0.99 3.59
C LEU A 43 -13.88 -0.33 2.97
N LEU A 44 -12.96 -1.06 2.36
CA LEU A 44 -13.25 -2.37 1.76
C LEU A 44 -13.65 -3.44 2.80
N ARG A 45 -13.29 -3.25 4.07
CA ARG A 45 -13.72 -4.09 5.21
C ARG A 45 -14.96 -3.56 5.94
N SER A 46 -15.65 -2.58 5.36
CA SER A 46 -16.85 -2.00 5.98
C SER A 46 -18.07 -2.90 5.82
N LYS A 47 -19.01 -2.79 6.76
CA LYS A 47 -20.26 -3.56 6.74
C LYS A 47 -21.03 -3.51 5.42
N PRO A 48 -21.14 -2.35 4.72
CA PRO A 48 -21.81 -2.29 3.42
C PRO A 48 -21.14 -3.17 2.36
N VAL A 49 -19.80 -3.27 2.37
CA VAL A 49 -19.05 -4.14 1.46
C VAL A 49 -19.21 -5.61 1.85
N GLU A 50 -19.13 -5.92 3.14
CA GLU A 50 -19.31 -7.29 3.67
C GLU A 50 -20.67 -7.88 3.33
N ALA A 51 -21.70 -7.05 3.23
CA ALA A 51 -23.07 -7.45 2.89
C ALA A 51 -23.29 -7.76 1.40
N LEU A 52 -22.32 -7.46 0.52
CA LEU A 52 -22.39 -7.78 -0.91
C LEU A 52 -22.20 -9.27 -1.18
N SER A 53 -22.70 -9.74 -2.32
CA SER A 53 -22.27 -11.03 -2.88
C SER A 53 -20.77 -10.99 -3.26
N ASP A 54 -20.12 -12.15 -3.33
CA ASP A 54 -18.68 -12.20 -3.67
C ASP A 54 -18.38 -11.59 -5.05
N LEU A 55 -19.27 -11.78 -6.02
CA LEU A 55 -19.13 -11.15 -7.35
C LEU A 55 -19.26 -9.62 -7.26
N ASP A 56 -20.19 -9.11 -6.46
CA ASP A 56 -20.35 -7.68 -6.27
C ASP A 56 -19.23 -7.08 -5.44
N LYS A 57 -18.69 -7.79 -4.43
CA LYS A 57 -17.49 -7.38 -3.68
C LYS A 57 -16.29 -7.22 -4.61
N ASN A 58 -16.03 -8.23 -5.44
CA ASN A 58 -14.94 -8.19 -6.41
C ASN A 58 -15.09 -7.03 -7.40
N LEU A 59 -16.29 -6.80 -7.91
CA LEU A 59 -16.55 -5.67 -8.80
C LEU A 59 -16.40 -4.32 -8.08
N ALA A 60 -16.95 -4.17 -6.87
CA ALA A 60 -16.81 -2.94 -6.08
C ALA A 60 -15.36 -2.63 -5.76
N THR A 61 -14.57 -3.63 -5.36
CA THR A 61 -13.12 -3.51 -5.12
C THR A 61 -12.39 -3.11 -6.41
N THR A 62 -12.67 -3.79 -7.53
CA THR A 62 -12.08 -3.46 -8.83
C THR A 62 -12.38 -2.01 -9.25
N LEU A 63 -13.60 -1.55 -9.04
CA LEU A 63 -14.03 -0.19 -9.39
C LEU A 63 -13.38 0.85 -8.49
N LEU A 64 -13.41 0.66 -7.16
CA LEU A 64 -12.79 1.56 -6.19
C LEU A 64 -11.28 1.69 -6.44
N MET A 65 -10.57 0.57 -6.40
CA MET A 65 -9.12 0.54 -6.54
C MET A 65 -8.67 0.96 -7.94
N GLY A 66 -9.40 0.57 -8.97
CA GLY A 66 -9.14 0.96 -10.34
C GLY A 66 -9.24 2.47 -10.55
N VAL A 67 -10.28 3.13 -10.00
CA VAL A 67 -10.40 4.59 -10.05
C VAL A 67 -9.21 5.23 -9.34
N LEU A 68 -8.86 4.80 -8.14
CA LEU A 68 -7.74 5.38 -7.37
C LEU A 68 -6.40 5.19 -8.10
N ARG A 69 -6.14 4.02 -8.69
CA ARG A 69 -4.90 3.76 -9.45
C ARG A 69 -4.78 4.66 -10.68
N TRP A 70 -5.85 4.82 -11.43
CA TRP A 70 -5.85 5.50 -12.72
C TRP A 70 -6.40 6.92 -12.68
N GLN A 71 -6.68 7.47 -11.50
CA GLN A 71 -7.43 8.72 -11.32
C GLN A 71 -6.89 9.87 -12.15
N LEU A 72 -5.58 10.11 -12.17
CA LEU A 72 -4.97 11.23 -12.90
C LEU A 72 -5.22 11.12 -14.41
N VAL A 73 -5.01 9.92 -14.96
CA VAL A 73 -5.25 9.66 -16.40
C VAL A 73 -6.72 9.71 -16.73
N LEU A 74 -7.58 9.12 -15.88
CA LEU A 74 -9.03 9.18 -16.08
C LEU A 74 -9.54 10.62 -16.08
N GLN A 75 -9.08 11.44 -15.16
CA GLN A 75 -9.43 12.86 -15.10
C GLN A 75 -8.92 13.62 -16.32
N GLN A 76 -7.72 13.31 -16.80
CA GLN A 76 -7.21 13.93 -18.05
C GLN A 76 -8.07 13.55 -19.24
N ARG A 77 -8.39 12.26 -19.44
CA ARG A 77 -9.26 11.80 -20.52
C ARG A 77 -10.65 12.41 -20.46
N ILE A 78 -11.20 12.58 -19.25
CA ILE A 78 -12.48 13.27 -19.03
C ILE A 78 -12.36 14.74 -19.42
N ARG A 79 -11.31 15.45 -19.02
CA ARG A 79 -11.09 16.87 -19.41
C ARG A 79 -11.00 17.02 -20.92
N ASP A 80 -10.28 16.14 -21.61
CA ASP A 80 -10.13 16.17 -23.06
C ASP A 80 -11.44 15.89 -23.79
N ALA A 81 -12.34 15.13 -23.16
CA ALA A 81 -13.68 14.86 -23.71
C ALA A 81 -14.67 16.01 -23.48
N LEU A 82 -14.42 16.88 -22.48
CA LEU A 82 -15.26 18.05 -22.19
C LEU A 82 -15.00 19.17 -23.20
N THR A 83 -16.04 19.60 -23.91
CA THR A 83 -15.93 20.62 -24.98
C THR A 83 -15.96 22.07 -24.48
N LYS A 84 -16.46 22.35 -23.27
CA LYS A 84 -16.68 23.73 -22.78
C LYS A 84 -16.51 23.98 -21.29
N SER A 85 -16.14 22.98 -20.47
CA SER A 85 -16.12 23.19 -19.02
C SER A 85 -14.73 23.68 -18.57
N LYS A 86 -14.63 24.95 -18.18
CA LYS A 86 -13.50 25.52 -17.41
C LYS A 86 -13.76 25.47 -15.90
N GLY A 87 -14.87 24.88 -15.44
CA GLY A 87 -15.27 24.86 -14.05
C GLY A 87 -15.05 23.52 -13.36
N HIS A 88 -15.02 23.56 -12.02
CA HIS A 88 -14.96 22.39 -11.17
C HIS A 88 -16.30 21.62 -11.25
N LEU A 89 -16.26 20.34 -11.54
CA LEU A 89 -17.44 19.47 -11.48
C LEU A 89 -17.74 19.11 -10.01
N ALA A 90 -19.01 19.03 -9.65
CA ALA A 90 -19.40 18.52 -8.34
C ALA A 90 -18.87 17.09 -8.15
N ASP A 91 -18.41 16.74 -6.93
CA ASP A 91 -17.83 15.42 -6.64
C ASP A 91 -18.66 14.24 -7.12
N PRO A 92 -20.01 14.20 -6.95
CA PRO A 92 -20.80 13.09 -7.46
C PRO A 92 -20.75 12.96 -8.99
N VAL A 93 -20.66 14.07 -9.70
CA VAL A 93 -20.56 14.09 -11.17
C VAL A 93 -19.17 13.60 -11.59
N GLN A 94 -18.14 14.09 -10.95
CA GLN A 94 -16.75 13.70 -11.23
C GLN A 94 -16.52 12.20 -10.96
N VAL A 95 -16.96 11.69 -9.81
CA VAL A 95 -16.85 10.27 -9.45
C VAL A 95 -17.64 9.37 -10.41
N SER A 96 -18.83 9.79 -10.84
CA SER A 96 -19.61 9.04 -11.83
C SER A 96 -18.90 8.96 -13.18
N LEU A 97 -18.25 10.06 -13.62
CA LEU A 97 -17.44 10.09 -14.83
C LEU A 97 -16.20 9.19 -14.70
N GLU A 98 -15.50 9.22 -13.58
CA GLU A 98 -14.32 8.38 -13.32
C GLU A 98 -14.68 6.89 -13.33
N LEU A 99 -15.78 6.50 -12.66
CA LEU A 99 -16.29 5.12 -12.69
C LEU A 99 -16.70 4.67 -14.08
N GLY A 100 -17.35 5.54 -14.85
CA GLY A 100 -17.72 5.26 -16.23
C GLY A 100 -16.50 5.13 -17.12
N ALA A 101 -15.56 6.08 -17.02
CA ALA A 101 -14.32 6.09 -17.79
C ALA A 101 -13.45 4.87 -17.49
N LEU A 102 -13.27 4.48 -16.21
CA LEU A 102 -12.58 3.25 -15.84
C LEU A 102 -13.13 2.02 -16.54
N GLN A 103 -14.46 1.84 -16.48
CA GLN A 103 -15.13 0.70 -17.08
C GLN A 103 -14.98 0.67 -18.61
N LEU A 104 -15.01 1.85 -19.25
CA LEU A 104 -14.91 1.97 -20.71
C LEU A 104 -13.46 1.76 -21.20
N LEU A 105 -12.48 2.27 -20.45
CA LEU A 105 -11.09 2.36 -20.92
C LEU A 105 -10.21 1.20 -20.44
N LEU A 106 -10.61 0.47 -19.38
CA LEU A 106 -9.77 -0.55 -18.74
C LEU A 106 -10.47 -1.90 -18.52
N LEU A 107 -11.81 -1.97 -18.51
CA LEU A 107 -12.51 -3.20 -18.15
C LEU A 107 -13.22 -3.80 -19.37
N ASP A 108 -12.59 -4.79 -20.02
CA ASP A 108 -13.08 -5.39 -21.26
C ASP A 108 -14.39 -6.18 -21.13
N ARG A 109 -14.66 -6.72 -19.95
CA ARG A 109 -15.83 -7.57 -19.71
C ARG A 109 -17.11 -6.79 -19.46
N ILE A 110 -17.05 -5.45 -19.33
CA ILE A 110 -18.18 -4.61 -19.07
C ILE A 110 -18.67 -3.97 -20.39
N PRO A 111 -19.93 -4.24 -20.81
CA PRO A 111 -20.47 -3.60 -22.00
C PRO A 111 -20.53 -2.07 -21.85
N ALA A 112 -20.06 -1.33 -22.86
CA ALA A 112 -20.03 0.14 -22.83
C ALA A 112 -21.41 0.75 -22.52
N ARG A 113 -22.49 0.16 -23.05
CA ARG A 113 -23.87 0.60 -22.77
C ARG A 113 -24.20 0.51 -21.28
N ALA A 114 -23.78 -0.56 -20.61
CA ALA A 114 -24.03 -0.74 -19.18
C ALA A 114 -23.23 0.27 -18.35
N ALA A 115 -21.92 0.46 -18.66
CA ALA A 115 -21.08 1.43 -17.99
C ALA A 115 -21.65 2.85 -18.08
N ILE A 116 -22.07 3.29 -19.27
CA ILE A 116 -22.65 4.62 -19.49
C ILE A 116 -23.97 4.75 -18.75
N PHE A 117 -24.89 3.77 -18.92
CA PHE A 117 -26.21 3.81 -18.31
C PHE A 117 -26.14 3.92 -16.79
N GLU A 118 -25.37 3.05 -16.13
CA GLU A 118 -25.29 3.04 -14.67
C GLU A 118 -24.58 4.28 -14.13
N SER A 119 -23.55 4.81 -14.83
CA SER A 119 -22.93 6.09 -14.43
C SER A 119 -23.90 7.26 -14.50
N VAL A 120 -24.76 7.31 -15.51
CA VAL A 120 -25.84 8.31 -15.62
C VAL A 120 -26.85 8.17 -14.48
N GLU A 121 -27.22 6.93 -14.12
CA GLU A 121 -28.15 6.68 -13.01
C GLU A 121 -27.51 7.08 -11.65
N LEU A 122 -26.20 6.85 -11.42
CA LEU A 122 -25.49 7.33 -10.22
C LEU A 122 -25.60 8.84 -10.06
N VAL A 123 -25.41 9.61 -11.15
CA VAL A 123 -25.58 11.07 -11.14
C VAL A 123 -27.00 11.47 -10.79
N ARG A 124 -27.99 10.80 -11.37
CA ARG A 124 -29.41 11.07 -11.09
C ARG A 124 -29.73 10.80 -9.61
N HIS A 125 -29.33 9.65 -9.09
CA HIS A 125 -29.56 9.28 -7.70
C HIS A 125 -28.81 10.17 -6.69
N SER A 126 -27.75 10.85 -7.12
CA SER A 126 -27.01 11.82 -6.28
C SER A 126 -27.65 13.22 -6.25
N GLY A 127 -28.81 13.42 -6.90
CA GLY A 127 -29.50 14.71 -6.96
C GLY A 127 -28.88 15.69 -7.97
N ASN A 128 -28.01 15.24 -8.88
CA ASN A 128 -27.34 16.09 -9.87
C ASN A 128 -27.96 15.91 -11.28
N GLU A 129 -29.29 15.92 -11.41
CA GLU A 129 -30.00 15.66 -12.66
C GLU A 129 -29.55 16.58 -13.82
N TYR A 130 -29.14 17.81 -13.51
CA TYR A 130 -28.60 18.77 -14.48
C TYR A 130 -27.39 18.24 -15.24
N ALA A 131 -26.62 17.33 -14.66
CA ALA A 131 -25.38 16.79 -15.22
C ALA A 131 -25.59 15.49 -16.03
N VAL A 132 -26.79 14.91 -16.04
CA VAL A 132 -27.09 13.65 -16.74
C VAL A 132 -26.72 13.71 -18.22
N GLY A 133 -27.07 14.80 -18.91
CA GLY A 133 -26.74 15.00 -20.33
C GLY A 133 -25.23 15.10 -20.55
N LEU A 134 -24.53 15.82 -19.68
CA LEU A 134 -23.07 15.96 -19.71
C LEU A 134 -22.37 14.60 -19.56
N VAL A 135 -22.72 13.84 -18.50
CA VAL A 135 -22.11 12.52 -18.21
C VAL A 135 -22.32 11.56 -19.38
N ASN A 136 -23.54 11.50 -19.90
CA ASN A 136 -23.83 10.64 -21.08
C ASN A 136 -23.01 11.04 -22.31
N ALA A 137 -22.90 12.32 -22.61
CA ALA A 137 -22.12 12.81 -23.78
C ALA A 137 -20.62 12.53 -23.64
N VAL A 138 -20.02 12.82 -22.46
CA VAL A 138 -18.61 12.59 -22.18
C VAL A 138 -18.28 11.10 -22.27
N LEU A 139 -19.04 10.24 -21.61
CA LEU A 139 -18.79 8.80 -21.62
C LEU A 139 -18.97 8.16 -23.00
N ARG A 140 -19.95 8.62 -23.80
CA ARG A 140 -20.08 8.18 -25.19
C ARG A 140 -18.87 8.56 -26.05
N LYS A 141 -18.30 9.77 -25.85
CA LYS A 141 -17.09 10.19 -26.53
C LYS A 141 -15.89 9.33 -26.09
N LEU A 142 -15.73 9.07 -24.79
CA LEU A 142 -14.67 8.20 -24.26
C LEU A 142 -14.77 6.76 -24.77
N ALA A 143 -15.96 6.23 -24.96
CA ALA A 143 -16.17 4.87 -25.50
C ALA A 143 -15.63 4.68 -26.93
N GLN A 144 -15.32 5.77 -27.63
CA GLN A 144 -14.75 5.76 -28.98
C GLN A 144 -13.23 6.02 -28.98
N THR A 145 -12.63 6.27 -27.84
CA THR A 145 -11.18 6.52 -27.72
C THR A 145 -10.39 5.24 -27.47
N GLN A 146 -9.07 5.33 -27.68
CA GLN A 146 -8.15 4.23 -27.38
C GLN A 146 -8.19 3.87 -25.88
N LYS A 147 -8.19 2.58 -25.59
CA LYS A 147 -8.09 2.06 -24.22
C LYS A 147 -6.76 2.40 -23.57
N LEU A 148 -6.77 2.48 -22.27
CA LEU A 148 -5.56 2.66 -21.47
C LEU A 148 -4.81 1.33 -21.35
N GLY A 149 -3.49 1.44 -21.22
CA GLY A 149 -2.60 0.29 -21.11
C GLY A 149 -1.32 0.59 -20.33
N PRO A 150 -0.35 -0.34 -20.33
CA PRO A 150 0.90 -0.18 -19.57
C PRO A 150 1.72 1.07 -19.94
N ALA A 151 1.55 1.62 -21.17
CA ALA A 151 2.21 2.84 -21.59
C ALA A 151 1.70 4.09 -20.85
N ASP A 152 0.46 4.06 -20.36
CA ASP A 152 -0.14 5.18 -19.63
C ASP A 152 0.20 5.18 -18.12
N ALA A 153 0.90 4.15 -17.62
CA ALA A 153 1.15 3.95 -16.20
C ALA A 153 1.93 5.11 -15.53
N VAL A 154 2.91 5.67 -16.25
CA VAL A 154 3.70 6.81 -15.75
C VAL A 154 2.80 8.04 -15.53
N ALA A 155 1.91 8.34 -16.48
CA ALA A 155 0.97 9.46 -16.38
C ALA A 155 -0.11 9.26 -15.29
N ALA A 156 -0.24 8.06 -14.74
CA ALA A 156 -1.12 7.77 -13.62
C ALA A 156 -0.52 8.16 -12.25
N HIS A 157 0.69 8.72 -12.23
CA HIS A 157 1.37 9.21 -11.03
C HIS A 157 1.60 10.72 -11.12
N PRO A 158 1.68 11.43 -9.97
CA PRO A 158 2.13 12.83 -9.96
C PRO A 158 3.53 12.95 -10.56
N GLN A 159 3.74 13.88 -11.47
CA GLN A 159 5.03 14.05 -12.17
C GLN A 159 6.20 14.22 -11.19
N TRP A 160 6.02 15.03 -10.14
CA TRP A 160 7.04 15.26 -9.11
C TRP A 160 7.50 13.95 -8.42
N MET A 161 6.58 12.98 -8.24
CA MET A 161 6.87 11.67 -7.63
C MET A 161 7.70 10.83 -8.59
N VAL A 162 7.32 10.79 -9.86
CA VAL A 162 8.07 10.09 -10.91
C VAL A 162 9.49 10.68 -11.05
N ASP A 163 9.62 12.00 -11.07
CA ASP A 163 10.92 12.69 -11.19
C ASP A 163 11.85 12.33 -10.02
N ARG A 164 11.31 12.20 -8.80
CA ARG A 164 12.08 11.73 -7.63
C ARG A 164 12.57 10.30 -7.81
N TRP A 165 11.72 9.40 -8.25
CA TRP A 165 12.12 8.00 -8.50
C TRP A 165 13.10 7.87 -9.65
N VAL A 166 12.95 8.65 -10.73
CA VAL A 166 13.95 8.71 -11.82
C VAL A 166 15.30 9.18 -11.30
N LYS A 167 15.32 10.20 -10.44
CA LYS A 167 16.55 10.71 -9.82
C LYS A 167 17.22 9.68 -8.88
N ALA A 168 16.41 8.94 -8.11
CA ALA A 168 16.91 7.99 -7.11
C ALA A 168 17.31 6.63 -7.72
N PHE A 169 16.56 6.13 -8.72
CA PHE A 169 16.66 4.75 -9.21
C PHE A 169 16.88 4.61 -10.71
N GLY A 170 16.85 5.72 -11.46
CA GLY A 170 16.88 5.71 -12.92
C GLY A 170 15.51 5.48 -13.59
N LEU A 171 15.45 5.78 -14.89
CA LEU A 171 14.21 5.79 -15.66
C LEU A 171 13.54 4.41 -15.74
N ASP A 172 14.32 3.36 -15.96
CA ASP A 172 13.79 2.00 -16.13
C ASP A 172 13.11 1.49 -14.86
N THR A 173 13.77 1.67 -13.71
CA THR A 173 13.22 1.30 -12.41
C THR A 173 11.99 2.12 -12.06
N ALA A 174 12.02 3.44 -12.25
CA ALA A 174 10.86 4.31 -12.00
C ALA A 174 9.66 3.91 -12.88
N THR A 175 9.91 3.55 -14.15
CA THR A 175 8.88 3.07 -15.07
C THR A 175 8.31 1.72 -14.62
N ALA A 176 9.16 0.80 -14.13
CA ALA A 176 8.73 -0.50 -13.60
C ALA A 176 7.84 -0.32 -12.37
N ILE A 177 8.21 0.56 -11.43
CA ILE A 177 7.40 0.93 -10.26
C ILE A 177 6.03 1.44 -10.72
N CYS A 178 6.00 2.45 -11.61
CA CYS A 178 4.74 3.00 -12.11
C CYS A 178 3.83 1.93 -12.75
N ARG A 179 4.39 0.99 -13.50
CA ARG A 179 3.62 -0.10 -14.11
C ARG A 179 3.07 -1.06 -13.07
N TYR A 180 3.88 -1.43 -12.10
CA TYR A 180 3.48 -2.33 -11.02
C TYR A 180 2.33 -1.73 -10.20
N ASP A 181 2.40 -0.46 -9.85
CA ASP A 181 1.40 0.24 -9.05
C ASP A 181 0.01 0.29 -9.70
N GLN A 182 -0.08 0.07 -11.03
CA GLN A 182 -1.37 0.00 -11.73
C GLN A 182 -1.99 -1.42 -11.70
N LEU A 183 -1.25 -2.42 -11.27
CA LEU A 183 -1.75 -3.80 -11.20
C LEU A 183 -2.44 -4.06 -9.85
N PRO A 184 -3.50 -4.88 -9.82
CA PRO A 184 -4.00 -5.40 -8.55
C PRO A 184 -2.93 -6.30 -7.92
N PRO A 185 -2.74 -6.25 -6.59
CA PRO A 185 -1.85 -7.20 -5.91
C PRO A 185 -2.26 -8.64 -6.23
N GLN A 186 -1.31 -9.47 -6.62
CA GLN A 186 -1.57 -10.87 -6.92
C GLN A 186 -1.31 -11.70 -5.66
N GLU A 187 -2.34 -12.35 -5.15
CA GLU A 187 -2.24 -13.18 -3.93
C GLU A 187 -1.53 -14.52 -4.18
N ASP A 188 -1.55 -14.99 -5.43
CA ASP A 188 -1.02 -16.30 -5.84
C ASP A 188 0.40 -16.22 -6.46
N GLU A 189 1.04 -15.07 -6.51
CA GLU A 189 2.41 -14.98 -7.02
C GLU A 189 3.38 -15.77 -6.12
N PRO A 190 4.27 -16.58 -6.72
CA PRO A 190 5.31 -17.25 -5.96
C PRO A 190 6.16 -16.25 -5.19
N SER A 191 6.43 -16.54 -3.93
CA SER A 191 7.34 -15.76 -3.12
C SER A 191 8.72 -15.73 -3.76
N ALA A 192 9.33 -14.53 -3.87
CA ALA A 192 10.68 -14.37 -4.41
C ALA A 192 11.76 -14.67 -3.37
N PHE A 193 11.49 -14.39 -2.10
CA PHE A 193 12.51 -14.42 -1.04
C PHE A 193 12.13 -15.36 0.10
N VAL A 194 10.92 -15.24 0.65
CA VAL A 194 10.52 -15.92 1.89
C VAL A 194 9.81 -17.24 1.59
N VAL A 195 10.25 -18.34 2.20
CA VAL A 195 9.51 -19.60 2.17
C VAL A 195 8.25 -19.42 3.03
N ARG A 196 7.09 -19.16 2.41
CA ARG A 196 5.84 -18.85 3.11
C ARG A 196 5.35 -20.04 3.94
N ALA A 197 5.06 -19.80 5.21
CA ALA A 197 4.17 -20.67 5.96
C ALA A 197 2.74 -20.56 5.35
N ARG A 198 2.07 -21.67 5.13
CA ARG A 198 0.85 -21.88 4.31
C ARG A 198 -0.39 -21.02 4.68
N HIS A 199 -0.36 -20.18 5.70
CA HIS A 199 -1.56 -19.49 6.24
C HIS A 199 -1.38 -17.98 6.50
N ARG A 200 -0.34 -17.32 5.94
CA ARG A 200 -0.15 -15.87 6.17
C ARG A 200 -0.55 -15.06 4.96
N VAL A 201 -1.59 -14.26 5.14
CA VAL A 201 -1.93 -13.17 4.21
C VAL A 201 -1.14 -11.93 4.67
N GLN A 202 0.11 -11.83 4.25
CA GLN A 202 0.98 -10.69 4.54
C GLN A 202 1.91 -10.45 3.36
N ASP A 203 2.19 -9.17 3.05
CA ASP A 203 3.14 -8.82 2.00
C ASP A 203 4.52 -9.45 2.25
N GLU A 204 5.17 -9.90 1.18
CA GLU A 204 6.45 -10.61 1.26
C GLU A 204 7.57 -9.74 1.85
N GLY A 205 7.65 -8.46 1.47
CA GLY A 205 8.66 -7.55 2.01
C GLY A 205 8.49 -7.36 3.52
N SER A 206 7.23 -7.27 3.99
CA SER A 206 6.93 -7.21 5.42
C SER A 206 7.35 -8.49 6.16
N GLN A 207 7.17 -9.68 5.55
CA GLN A 207 7.65 -10.95 6.10
C GLN A 207 9.18 -11.00 6.11
N LEU A 208 9.83 -10.59 5.01
CA LEU A 208 11.28 -10.56 4.89
C LEU A 208 11.93 -9.71 6.00
N ILE A 209 11.40 -8.53 6.28
CA ILE A 209 11.89 -7.66 7.36
C ILE A 209 11.82 -8.36 8.72
N ALA A 210 10.71 -9.04 9.02
CA ALA A 210 10.55 -9.74 10.30
C ALA A 210 11.49 -10.97 10.43
N GLU A 211 11.71 -11.71 9.33
CA GLU A 211 12.66 -12.83 9.32
C GLU A 211 14.10 -12.34 9.45
N LEU A 212 14.44 -11.23 8.81
CA LEU A 212 15.74 -10.59 8.90
C LEU A 212 16.04 -10.03 10.31
N ALA A 213 15.03 -9.67 11.10
CA ALA A 213 15.24 -9.28 12.49
C ALA A 213 15.91 -10.43 13.29
N GLY A 214 15.48 -11.65 13.06
CA GLY A 214 16.15 -12.86 13.59
C GLY A 214 15.80 -13.16 15.03
N ARG A 215 16.78 -13.60 15.84
CA ARG A 215 16.57 -14.12 17.17
C ARG A 215 17.03 -13.15 18.25
N GLY A 216 16.29 -13.08 19.36
CA GLY A 216 16.60 -12.33 20.57
C GLY A 216 15.96 -12.99 21.79
N THR A 217 16.25 -12.47 22.98
CA THR A 217 15.66 -12.90 24.27
C THR A 217 14.77 -11.82 24.87
N GLU A 218 15.18 -10.57 24.81
CA GLU A 218 14.42 -9.38 25.18
C GLU A 218 14.21 -8.54 23.92
N ILE A 219 13.01 -8.59 23.33
CA ILE A 219 12.70 -8.02 22.03
C ILE A 219 11.74 -6.84 22.17
N LEU A 220 12.03 -5.75 21.47
CA LEU A 220 11.15 -4.60 21.34
C LEU A 220 10.68 -4.44 19.89
N ASP A 221 9.36 -4.35 19.70
CA ASP A 221 8.74 -3.90 18.45
C ASP A 221 8.12 -2.51 18.71
N CYS A 222 8.74 -1.47 18.15
CA CYS A 222 8.46 -0.07 18.47
C CYS A 222 7.14 0.44 17.90
N CYS A 223 6.71 -0.08 16.74
CA CYS A 223 5.54 0.36 16.00
C CYS A 223 4.73 -0.86 15.53
N ALA A 224 4.34 -1.69 16.49
CA ALA A 224 3.97 -3.07 16.27
C ALA A 224 2.65 -3.30 15.51
N ALA A 225 1.67 -2.38 15.60
CA ALA A 225 0.36 -2.60 14.99
C ALA A 225 0.40 -2.49 13.44
N PRO A 226 -0.26 -3.42 12.72
CA PRO A 226 -1.31 -4.34 13.15
C PRO A 226 -0.84 -5.70 13.71
N GLY A 227 0.47 -6.00 13.80
CA GLY A 227 0.98 -7.18 14.49
C GLY A 227 1.57 -8.28 13.61
N GLY A 228 1.58 -8.10 12.29
CA GLY A 228 2.11 -9.12 11.37
C GLY A 228 3.59 -9.45 11.61
N LYS A 229 4.45 -8.43 11.78
CA LYS A 229 5.88 -8.60 12.09
C LYS A 229 6.08 -9.16 13.49
N THR A 230 5.33 -8.66 14.49
CA THR A 230 5.37 -9.19 15.86
C THR A 230 4.99 -10.68 15.91
N ALA A 231 4.03 -11.13 15.09
CA ALA A 231 3.65 -12.53 15.00
C ALA A 231 4.82 -13.41 14.57
N ILE A 232 5.58 -12.96 13.56
CA ILE A 232 6.78 -13.66 13.06
C ILE A 232 7.87 -13.69 14.13
N LEU A 233 8.13 -12.53 14.77
CA LEU A 233 9.09 -12.45 15.88
C LEU A 233 8.74 -13.44 16.98
N ALA A 234 7.48 -13.54 17.38
CA ALA A 234 7.04 -14.45 18.44
C ALA A 234 7.18 -15.93 18.03
N GLU A 235 6.92 -16.28 16.78
CA GLU A 235 7.10 -17.65 16.28
C GLU A 235 8.57 -18.05 16.18
N ARG A 236 9.43 -17.12 15.77
CA ARG A 236 10.87 -17.36 15.69
C ARG A 236 11.55 -17.37 17.06
N ASN A 237 10.93 -16.74 18.07
CA ASN A 237 11.47 -16.56 19.42
C ASN A 237 10.45 -17.01 20.48
N PRO A 238 10.11 -18.30 20.57
CA PRO A 238 9.01 -18.78 21.44
C PRO A 238 9.28 -18.59 22.93
N THR A 239 10.53 -18.48 23.36
CA THR A 239 10.95 -18.28 24.74
C THR A 239 11.31 -16.83 25.08
N ALA A 240 11.36 -15.94 24.09
CA ALA A 240 11.70 -14.55 24.29
C ALA A 240 10.56 -13.75 24.92
N SER A 241 10.89 -12.72 25.68
CA SER A 241 9.97 -11.68 26.10
C SER A 241 9.88 -10.61 25.01
N ILE A 242 8.69 -10.34 24.48
CA ILE A 242 8.47 -9.38 23.39
C ILE A 242 7.62 -8.23 23.90
N THR A 243 8.18 -7.03 23.92
CA THR A 243 7.44 -5.80 24.18
C THR A 243 6.98 -5.21 22.87
N ALA A 244 5.67 -5.18 22.64
CA ALA A 244 5.04 -4.65 21.43
C ALA A 244 4.37 -3.31 21.71
N CYS A 245 4.86 -2.23 21.09
CA CYS A 245 4.41 -0.87 21.32
C CYS A 245 3.64 -0.32 20.12
N ASP A 246 2.60 0.46 20.40
CA ASP A 246 1.98 1.35 19.40
C ASP A 246 1.38 2.56 20.15
N ILE A 247 1.39 3.72 19.49
CA ILE A 247 0.81 4.95 20.07
C ILE A 247 -0.72 4.91 20.13
N SER A 248 -1.36 4.08 19.30
CA SER A 248 -2.82 3.97 19.21
C SER A 248 -3.36 2.81 20.04
N PRO A 249 -4.11 3.10 21.12
CA PRO A 249 -4.77 2.05 21.91
C PRO A 249 -5.73 1.19 21.08
N ALA A 250 -6.42 1.80 20.11
CA ALA A 250 -7.37 1.11 19.24
C ALA A 250 -6.67 0.10 18.32
N ARG A 251 -5.55 0.49 17.69
CA ARG A 251 -4.73 -0.41 16.84
C ARG A 251 -4.15 -1.55 17.66
N LEU A 252 -3.66 -1.25 18.86
CA LEU A 252 -3.10 -2.24 19.76
C LEU A 252 -4.14 -3.26 20.22
N LYS A 253 -5.37 -2.81 20.51
CA LYS A 253 -6.50 -3.70 20.84
C LYS A 253 -6.85 -4.64 19.67
N THR A 254 -6.87 -4.12 18.45
CA THR A 254 -7.10 -4.94 17.25
C THR A 254 -5.98 -5.98 17.08
N MET A 255 -4.73 -5.58 17.28
CA MET A 255 -3.57 -6.47 17.25
C MET A 255 -3.67 -7.59 18.30
N GLN A 256 -4.08 -7.29 19.53
CA GLN A 256 -4.30 -8.29 20.60
C GLN A 256 -5.33 -9.35 20.19
N VAL A 257 -6.41 -8.93 19.53
CA VAL A 257 -7.43 -9.85 19.01
C VAL A 257 -6.85 -10.73 17.90
N LEU A 258 -6.11 -10.14 16.96
CA LEU A 258 -5.53 -10.86 15.81
C LEU A 258 -4.45 -11.88 16.24
N LEU A 259 -3.60 -11.51 17.19
CA LEU A 259 -2.52 -12.38 17.67
C LEU A 259 -3.00 -13.46 18.64
N GLY A 260 -4.19 -13.29 19.22
CA GLY A 260 -4.72 -14.16 20.24
C GLY A 260 -3.89 -14.16 21.54
N ARG A 261 -4.07 -15.18 22.37
CA ARG A 261 -3.37 -15.28 23.65
C ARG A 261 -1.95 -15.81 23.44
N ARG A 262 -0.96 -14.91 23.49
CA ARG A 262 0.47 -15.24 23.45
C ARG A 262 1.13 -14.69 24.73
N PRO A 263 1.49 -15.56 25.70
CA PRO A 263 1.94 -15.11 27.03
C PRO A 263 3.28 -14.37 27.01
N ASN A 264 4.07 -14.55 25.97
CA ASN A 264 5.37 -13.91 25.79
C ASN A 264 5.30 -12.57 25.08
N ILE A 265 4.11 -12.04 24.72
CA ILE A 265 3.94 -10.71 24.12
C ILE A 265 3.32 -9.76 25.13
N HIS A 266 4.03 -8.67 25.42
CA HIS A 266 3.62 -7.61 26.35
C HIS A 266 3.25 -6.36 25.55
N PHE A 267 1.96 -6.03 25.51
CA PHE A 267 1.44 -4.89 24.77
C PHE A 267 1.55 -3.60 25.60
N ARG A 268 2.12 -2.55 25.01
CA ARG A 268 2.29 -1.25 25.67
C ARG A 268 1.82 -0.11 24.76
N VAL A 269 0.93 0.75 25.27
CA VAL A 269 0.57 2.00 24.60
C VAL A 269 1.66 3.01 24.91
N LEU A 270 2.54 3.29 23.95
CA LEU A 270 3.69 4.19 24.10
C LEU A 270 3.91 5.01 22.84
N ASP A 271 4.39 6.23 23.00
CA ASP A 271 4.97 7.00 21.90
C ASP A 271 6.44 6.56 21.72
N ALA A 272 6.71 5.86 20.64
CA ALA A 272 8.05 5.35 20.37
C ALA A 272 9.08 6.45 20.04
N THR A 273 8.69 7.71 19.88
CA THR A 273 9.64 8.84 19.81
C THR A 273 10.26 9.17 21.15
N GLN A 274 9.73 8.62 22.27
CA GLN A 274 10.17 8.85 23.65
C GLN A 274 9.97 7.59 24.50
N LEU A 275 10.65 6.50 24.13
CA LEU A 275 10.57 5.24 24.87
C LEU A 275 11.19 5.39 26.26
N PRO A 276 10.54 4.82 27.31
CA PRO A 276 11.06 4.89 28.69
C PRO A 276 12.15 3.82 28.97
N PHE A 277 12.71 3.20 27.94
CA PHE A 277 13.64 2.10 28.03
C PHE A 277 15.08 2.56 27.77
N GLN A 278 16.03 2.00 28.53
CA GLN A 278 17.46 2.25 28.36
C GLN A 278 18.22 0.92 28.48
N ASN A 279 19.03 0.57 27.49
CA ASN A 279 19.93 -0.60 27.52
C ASN A 279 19.25 -1.93 27.92
N GLN A 280 18.00 -2.13 27.47
CA GLN A 280 17.17 -3.23 27.98
C GLN A 280 17.03 -4.39 26.99
N PHE A 281 16.98 -4.10 25.68
CA PHE A 281 16.65 -5.08 24.67
C PHE A 281 17.89 -5.54 23.88
N ASP A 282 17.93 -6.81 23.49
CA ASP A 282 18.97 -7.36 22.63
C ASP A 282 18.56 -7.35 21.15
N LEU A 283 17.26 -7.19 20.88
CA LEU A 283 16.73 -7.02 19.55
C LEU A 283 15.64 -5.94 19.55
N VAL A 284 15.79 -4.97 18.66
CA VAL A 284 14.77 -3.93 18.44
C VAL A 284 14.35 -3.92 16.98
N LEU A 285 13.05 -3.98 16.74
CA LEU A 285 12.43 -3.72 15.43
C LEU A 285 11.79 -2.35 15.46
N CYS A 286 12.28 -1.45 14.63
CA CYS A 286 11.72 -0.12 14.39
C CYS A 286 11.17 -0.05 12.95
N ASP A 287 9.99 -0.65 12.74
CA ASP A 287 9.25 -0.55 11.48
C ASP A 287 8.50 0.78 11.49
N ALA A 288 9.17 1.82 11.01
CA ALA A 288 8.76 3.19 11.24
C ALA A 288 7.55 3.60 10.37
N PRO A 289 6.57 4.31 10.94
CA PRO A 289 5.51 4.93 10.14
C PRO A 289 6.11 5.87 9.11
N CYS A 290 5.73 5.69 7.85
CA CYS A 290 6.32 6.38 6.70
C CYS A 290 5.24 6.83 5.70
N SER A 291 5.67 7.46 4.62
CA SER A 291 4.80 7.86 3.49
C SER A 291 4.06 6.69 2.84
N GLY A 292 4.67 5.49 2.85
CA GLY A 292 4.11 4.31 2.21
C GLY A 292 4.23 4.28 0.69
N THR A 293 5.11 5.08 0.09
CA THR A 293 5.26 5.19 -1.38
C THR A 293 5.68 3.89 -2.06
N GLY A 294 6.17 2.90 -1.32
CA GLY A 294 6.44 1.56 -1.81
C GLY A 294 5.21 0.64 -1.88
N THR A 295 4.03 1.10 -1.43
CA THR A 295 2.82 0.27 -1.32
C THR A 295 1.66 0.73 -2.20
N LEU A 296 1.91 1.52 -3.24
CA LEU A 296 0.87 2.17 -4.05
C LEU A 296 -0.02 1.18 -4.80
N ALA A 297 0.46 -0.02 -5.12
CA ALA A 297 -0.36 -1.08 -5.70
C ALA A 297 -1.53 -1.47 -4.76
N ARG A 298 -1.30 -1.44 -3.43
CA ARG A 298 -2.29 -1.75 -2.39
C ARG A 298 -3.01 -0.53 -1.88
N ASN A 299 -2.32 0.62 -1.79
CA ASN A 299 -2.79 1.87 -1.20
C ASN A 299 -2.68 3.03 -2.19
N PRO A 300 -3.35 2.96 -3.36
CA PRO A 300 -3.18 3.93 -4.44
C PRO A 300 -3.62 5.36 -4.06
N GLU A 301 -4.43 5.53 -3.02
CA GLU A 301 -4.81 6.85 -2.50
C GLU A 301 -3.62 7.65 -1.96
N ILE A 302 -2.54 7.01 -1.55
CA ILE A 302 -1.34 7.67 -1.02
C ILE A 302 -0.82 8.71 -2.02
N LYS A 303 -0.67 8.34 -3.29
CA LYS A 303 -0.13 9.25 -4.32
C LYS A 303 -0.96 10.52 -4.59
N HIS A 304 -2.22 10.54 -4.13
CA HIS A 304 -3.11 11.68 -4.25
C HIS A 304 -3.13 12.59 -3.02
N ARG A 305 -2.48 12.19 -1.94
CA ARG A 305 -2.51 12.86 -0.63
C ARG A 305 -1.16 13.40 -0.21
N ILE A 306 -0.10 12.62 -0.49
CA ILE A 306 1.25 13.00 -0.12
C ILE A 306 1.75 14.16 -0.97
N THR A 307 2.51 15.05 -0.35
CA THR A 307 3.18 16.17 -0.98
C THR A 307 4.70 16.11 -0.73
N PRO A 308 5.54 16.82 -1.49
CA PRO A 308 6.99 16.83 -1.24
C PRO A 308 7.38 17.30 0.16
N GLU A 309 6.57 18.15 0.79
CA GLU A 309 6.82 18.68 2.15
C GLU A 309 6.59 17.63 3.24
N ASP A 310 5.82 16.58 2.95
CA ASP A 310 5.54 15.51 3.90
C ASP A 310 6.79 14.69 4.23
N PHE A 311 7.71 14.53 3.28
CA PHE A 311 8.92 13.73 3.49
C PHE A 311 9.80 14.28 4.61
N GLN A 312 9.93 15.61 4.73
CA GLN A 312 10.70 16.21 5.85
C GLN A 312 10.02 15.94 7.19
N ARG A 313 8.69 16.03 7.27
CA ARG A 313 7.95 15.71 8.50
C ARG A 313 8.08 14.24 8.90
N HIS A 314 8.06 13.34 7.92
CA HIS A 314 8.31 11.91 8.14
C HIS A 314 9.72 11.68 8.61
N HIS A 315 10.72 12.25 7.94
CA HIS A 315 12.12 12.20 8.33
C HIS A 315 12.35 12.59 9.80
N ASP A 316 11.89 13.78 10.20
CA ASP A 316 12.05 14.30 11.56
C ASP A 316 11.41 13.39 12.62
N ARG A 317 10.28 12.80 12.29
CA ARG A 317 9.61 11.84 13.17
C ARG A 317 10.37 10.52 13.25
N GLN A 318 10.79 9.99 12.12
CA GLN A 318 11.51 8.72 12.00
C GLN A 318 12.89 8.80 12.66
N LEU A 319 13.58 9.92 12.55
CA LEU A 319 14.83 10.15 13.26
C LEU A 319 14.64 10.06 14.78
N ARG A 320 13.62 10.71 15.34
CA ARG A 320 13.31 10.60 16.76
C ARG A 320 12.95 9.17 17.19
N LEU A 321 12.17 8.45 16.36
CA LEU A 321 11.85 7.05 16.58
C LEU A 321 13.12 6.19 16.62
N LEU A 322 13.98 6.34 15.62
CA LEU A 322 15.21 5.56 15.51
C LEU A 322 16.16 5.83 16.68
N ILE A 323 16.41 7.09 17.04
CA ILE A 323 17.27 7.45 18.18
C ILE A 323 16.70 6.89 19.49
N SER A 324 15.38 7.00 19.70
CA SER A 324 14.73 6.45 20.89
C SER A 324 14.86 4.92 20.96
N ALA A 325 14.71 4.24 19.82
CA ALA A 325 14.91 2.80 19.68
C ALA A 325 16.38 2.37 19.92
N MET A 326 17.35 3.15 19.41
CA MET A 326 18.78 2.93 19.64
C MET A 326 19.12 2.97 21.13
N ARG A 327 18.59 3.92 21.88
CA ARG A 327 18.82 4.04 23.35
C ARG A 327 18.22 2.89 24.14
N ALA A 328 17.16 2.26 23.66
CA ALA A 328 16.54 1.09 24.28
C ALA A 328 17.39 -0.19 24.10
N LEU A 329 18.31 -0.21 23.11
CA LEU A 329 19.15 -1.35 22.78
C LEU A 329 20.32 -1.46 23.74
N ARG A 330 20.60 -2.67 24.24
CA ARG A 330 21.80 -2.95 25.04
C ARG A 330 23.05 -3.10 24.17
N GLU A 331 24.22 -3.02 24.78
CA GLU A 331 25.51 -3.32 24.14
C GLU A 331 25.50 -4.71 23.49
N GLY A 332 26.05 -4.85 22.29
CA GLY A 332 26.00 -6.06 21.48
C GLY A 332 24.62 -6.39 20.88
N GLY A 333 23.60 -5.61 21.21
CA GLY A 333 22.25 -5.78 20.66
C GLY A 333 22.14 -5.32 19.20
N ARG A 334 21.07 -5.75 18.52
CA ARG A 334 20.79 -5.40 17.12
C ARG A 334 19.48 -4.65 16.99
N LEU A 335 19.48 -3.64 16.13
CA LEU A 335 18.30 -2.87 15.76
C LEU A 335 18.06 -2.98 14.26
N ILE A 336 16.84 -3.28 13.87
CA ILE A 336 16.38 -3.22 12.49
C ILE A 336 15.51 -1.99 12.34
N TYR A 337 15.96 -1.04 11.54
CA TYR A 337 15.13 0.07 11.05
C TYR A 337 14.54 -0.32 9.71
N SER A 338 13.23 -0.14 9.53
CA SER A 338 12.56 -0.42 8.26
C SER A 338 11.44 0.57 7.95
N THR A 339 11.17 0.75 6.66
CA THR A 339 10.04 1.51 6.13
C THR A 339 9.47 0.81 4.89
N CYS A 340 8.23 1.14 4.54
CA CYS A 340 7.66 0.84 3.22
C CYS A 340 7.68 2.07 2.30
N SER A 341 8.63 2.98 2.48
CA SER A 341 8.87 4.13 1.61
C SER A 341 9.97 3.83 0.59
N LEU A 342 9.83 4.38 -0.61
CA LEU A 342 10.88 4.37 -1.63
C LEU A 342 11.83 5.58 -1.50
N ASP A 343 11.49 6.57 -0.70
CA ASP A 343 12.13 7.87 -0.69
C ASP A 343 13.37 7.90 0.24
N PRO A 344 14.54 8.36 -0.26
CA PRO A 344 15.80 8.36 0.50
C PRO A 344 15.72 9.18 1.80
N GLU A 345 14.90 10.23 1.84
CA GLU A 345 14.72 11.06 3.02
C GLU A 345 14.16 10.29 4.21
N GLU A 346 13.33 9.27 3.98
CA GLU A 346 12.75 8.41 5.01
C GLU A 346 13.62 7.18 5.31
N ASN A 347 14.65 6.95 4.52
CA ASN A 347 15.46 5.74 4.49
C ASN A 347 16.92 6.05 4.89
N GLU A 348 17.82 6.13 3.90
CA GLU A 348 19.26 6.33 4.14
C GLU A 348 19.56 7.60 4.92
N SER A 349 18.81 8.69 4.66
CA SER A 349 19.05 9.98 5.33
C SER A 349 18.78 9.88 6.83
N VAL A 350 17.69 9.21 7.23
CA VAL A 350 17.35 8.99 8.65
C VAL A 350 18.45 8.17 9.35
N VAL A 351 18.89 7.07 8.73
CA VAL A 351 19.92 6.21 9.30
C VAL A 351 21.26 6.92 9.41
N ALA A 352 21.65 7.65 8.36
CA ALA A 352 22.92 8.40 8.35
C ALA A 352 22.94 9.48 9.44
N GLU A 353 21.84 10.22 9.61
CA GLU A 353 21.75 11.25 10.64
C GLU A 353 21.73 10.66 12.06
N ALA A 354 21.01 9.56 12.28
CA ALA A 354 21.00 8.85 13.56
C ALA A 354 22.40 8.37 13.96
N LEU A 355 23.19 7.81 13.03
CA LEU A 355 24.57 7.40 13.26
C LEU A 355 25.54 8.57 13.50
N GLN A 356 25.19 9.77 13.03
CA GLN A 356 25.96 10.98 13.39
C GLN A 356 25.71 11.41 14.83
N GLN A 357 24.53 11.16 15.37
CA GLN A 357 24.13 11.55 16.74
C GLN A 357 24.52 10.48 17.78
N GLU A 358 24.36 9.19 17.46
CA GLU A 358 24.64 8.07 18.35
C GLU A 358 25.89 7.32 17.85
N LYS A 359 27.06 7.64 18.41
CA LYS A 359 28.38 7.17 17.93
C LYS A 359 28.71 5.73 18.28
N ASP A 360 27.98 5.14 19.23
CA ASP A 360 28.19 3.75 19.69
C ASP A 360 27.53 2.73 18.74
N PHE A 361 27.08 3.19 17.56
CA PHE A 361 26.38 2.34 16.61
C PHE A 361 27.08 2.31 15.26
N ARG A 362 27.01 1.13 14.61
CA ARG A 362 27.42 0.98 13.21
C ARG A 362 26.44 0.13 12.41
N LEU A 363 26.50 0.25 11.10
CA LEU A 363 25.76 -0.60 10.18
C LEU A 363 26.37 -2.00 10.08
N LEU A 364 25.48 -3.00 10.03
CA LEU A 364 25.87 -4.37 9.68
C LEU A 364 25.44 -4.68 8.23
N PRO A 365 26.31 -5.39 7.47
CA PRO A 365 25.96 -5.86 6.14
C PRO A 365 24.89 -6.97 6.20
N TRP A 366 24.06 -7.04 5.18
CA TRP A 366 22.95 -8.00 5.12
C TRP A 366 23.33 -9.36 4.54
N ARG A 367 24.33 -9.43 3.66
CA ARG A 367 24.61 -10.61 2.84
C ARG A 367 24.80 -11.88 3.65
N ASP A 368 25.60 -11.84 4.70
CA ASP A 368 25.84 -13.02 5.56
C ASP A 368 24.57 -13.45 6.31
N LYS A 369 23.79 -12.48 6.75
CA LYS A 369 22.51 -12.75 7.41
C LYS A 369 21.50 -13.43 6.47
N ILE A 370 21.40 -12.94 5.23
CA ILE A 370 20.52 -13.51 4.22
C ILE A 370 20.98 -14.92 3.85
N LYS A 371 22.29 -15.13 3.65
CA LYS A 371 22.85 -16.48 3.39
C LYS A 371 22.57 -17.46 4.55
N ALA A 372 22.64 -17.00 5.79
CA ALA A 372 22.29 -17.84 6.92
C ALA A 372 20.79 -18.27 6.89
N LEU A 373 19.89 -17.37 6.51
CA LEU A 373 18.47 -17.67 6.35
C LEU A 373 18.14 -18.52 5.10
N GLU A 374 18.97 -18.45 4.06
CA GLU A 374 18.90 -19.40 2.94
C GLU A 374 19.30 -20.81 3.39
N ASN A 375 20.39 -20.93 4.15
CA ASN A 375 20.90 -22.21 4.63
C ASN A 375 19.96 -22.91 5.61
N ASP A 376 19.19 -22.16 6.40
CA ASP A 376 18.20 -22.75 7.32
C ASP A 376 16.82 -22.95 6.68
N GLY A 377 16.66 -22.61 5.38
CA GLY A 377 15.44 -22.79 4.62
C GLY A 377 14.34 -21.75 4.89
N THR A 378 14.65 -20.67 5.59
CA THR A 378 13.74 -19.55 5.82
C THR A 378 13.55 -18.72 4.54
N LEU A 379 14.65 -18.51 3.80
CA LEU A 379 14.65 -17.86 2.50
C LEU A 379 14.91 -18.86 1.36
N HIS A 380 14.41 -18.52 0.18
CA HIS A 380 14.72 -19.27 -1.02
C HIS A 380 16.20 -19.16 -1.43
N PRO A 381 16.81 -20.20 -1.97
CA PRO A 381 18.17 -20.13 -2.48
C PRO A 381 18.36 -19.00 -3.50
N GLY A 382 19.48 -18.30 -3.42
CA GLY A 382 19.83 -17.17 -4.29
C GLY A 382 19.15 -15.84 -3.94
N ALA A 383 18.53 -15.71 -2.76
CA ALA A 383 17.96 -14.46 -2.29
C ALA A 383 19.03 -13.36 -2.12
N ALA A 384 20.22 -13.70 -1.60
CA ALA A 384 21.33 -12.77 -1.43
C ALA A 384 21.81 -12.18 -2.76
N GLU A 385 21.93 -13.01 -3.78
CA GLU A 385 22.37 -12.58 -5.12
C GLU A 385 21.31 -11.74 -5.82
N ARG A 386 20.02 -12.04 -5.61
CA ARG A 386 18.92 -11.23 -6.16
C ARG A 386 18.83 -9.86 -5.48
N LEU A 387 18.94 -9.80 -4.14
CA LEU A 387 18.86 -8.55 -3.40
C LEU A 387 20.09 -7.66 -3.58
N PHE A 388 21.27 -8.27 -3.76
CA PHE A 388 22.55 -7.58 -3.90
C PHE A 388 23.31 -8.06 -5.14
N PRO A 389 22.82 -7.74 -6.36
CA PRO A 389 23.48 -8.16 -7.60
C PRO A 389 24.84 -7.46 -7.75
N ASN A 390 25.77 -8.15 -8.42
CA ASN A 390 27.08 -7.57 -8.80
C ASN A 390 27.93 -7.00 -7.65
N ASN A 391 27.91 -7.62 -6.48
CA ASN A 391 28.64 -7.17 -5.29
C ASN A 391 28.29 -5.74 -4.86
N ALA A 392 27.07 -5.29 -5.10
CA ALA A 392 26.56 -4.03 -4.56
C ALA A 392 26.77 -3.98 -3.03
N THR A 393 26.94 -2.77 -2.49
CA THR A 393 27.01 -2.56 -1.04
C THR A 393 25.74 -3.08 -0.40
N ASP A 394 25.89 -3.89 0.63
CA ASP A 394 24.81 -4.62 1.30
C ASP A 394 24.48 -4.09 2.70
N HIS A 395 24.82 -2.82 2.97
CA HIS A 395 24.46 -2.15 4.22
C HIS A 395 22.98 -1.76 4.30
N TYR A 396 22.37 -1.49 3.14
CA TYR A 396 20.95 -1.16 3.02
C TYR A 396 20.26 -2.20 2.16
N LEU A 397 19.20 -2.79 2.68
CA LEU A 397 18.34 -3.68 1.91
C LEU A 397 17.18 -2.86 1.31
N ARG A 398 16.90 -3.10 0.03
CA ARG A 398 15.77 -2.49 -0.65
C ARG A 398 15.09 -3.50 -1.57
N THR A 399 13.77 -3.57 -1.49
CA THR A 399 12.93 -4.16 -2.54
C THR A 399 12.21 -3.03 -3.28
N SER A 400 12.03 -3.18 -4.58
CA SER A 400 11.34 -2.18 -5.41
C SER A 400 10.21 -2.83 -6.17
N PRO A 401 8.98 -2.26 -6.14
CA PRO A 401 7.85 -2.77 -6.92
C PRO A 401 8.21 -2.88 -8.41
N GLY A 402 7.77 -3.95 -9.04
CA GLY A 402 8.03 -4.19 -10.46
C GLY A 402 9.41 -4.77 -10.80
N LEU A 403 10.38 -4.72 -9.89
CA LEU A 403 11.63 -5.48 -9.98
C LEU A 403 11.52 -6.80 -9.21
N TYR A 404 10.76 -6.78 -8.12
CA TYR A 404 10.43 -7.93 -7.30
C TYR A 404 8.92 -8.01 -7.09
N PRO A 405 8.36 -9.21 -6.83
CA PRO A 405 6.97 -9.35 -6.40
C PRO A 405 6.74 -8.63 -5.07
N GLY A 406 5.59 -8.01 -4.91
CA GLY A 406 5.19 -7.35 -3.66
C GLY A 406 5.58 -5.88 -3.55
N ASP A 407 5.40 -5.34 -2.36
CA ASP A 407 5.61 -3.93 -2.04
C ASP A 407 7.11 -3.57 -1.94
N GLY A 408 7.40 -2.28 -2.05
CA GLY A 408 8.72 -1.74 -1.80
C GLY A 408 9.01 -1.60 -0.31
N PHE A 409 10.18 -2.07 0.11
CA PHE A 409 10.67 -1.95 1.49
C PHE A 409 12.13 -1.51 1.52
N PHE A 410 12.45 -0.81 2.58
CA PHE A 410 13.82 -0.48 2.97
C PHE A 410 14.12 -1.06 4.34
N ALA A 411 15.36 -1.51 4.55
CA ALA A 411 15.86 -1.86 5.88
C ALA A 411 17.35 -1.57 6.05
N ALA A 412 17.70 -1.21 7.29
CA ALA A 412 19.07 -1.11 7.79
C ALA A 412 19.20 -1.90 9.08
N CYS A 413 20.32 -2.61 9.25
CA CYS A 413 20.68 -3.30 10.48
C CYS A 413 21.78 -2.52 11.21
N LEU A 414 21.51 -2.14 12.46
CA LEU A 414 22.45 -1.45 13.31
C LEU A 414 22.84 -2.35 14.50
N ILE A 415 24.08 -2.25 14.92
CA ILE A 415 24.56 -2.89 16.15
C ILE A 415 25.10 -1.82 17.08
N ARG A 416 24.88 -2.00 18.39
CA ARG A 416 25.51 -1.19 19.41
C ARG A 416 26.84 -1.82 19.82
N GLU A 417 27.92 -1.06 19.75
CA GLU A 417 29.27 -1.47 20.16
C GLU A 417 29.52 -1.34 21.67
#